data_24b3fedb5ccaf57dd365d096af6d4ae0
#
_entry.id   24b3fedb5ccaf57dd365d096af6d4ae0
#
_cell.length_a   1.000
_cell.length_b   1.000
_cell.length_c   1.000
_cell.angle_alpha   90.00
_cell.angle_beta   90.00
_cell.angle_gamma   90.00
#
_symmetry.space_group_name_H-M   'P 1'
#
loop_
_entity.id
_entity.type
_entity.pdbx_description
1 polymer ?
#
loop_
_entity_poly.entity_id
_entity_poly.type
_entity_poly.pdbx_seq_one_letter_code
_entity_poly.pdbx_strand_id
1 'polypeptide(L)'
;LPQLQAHFKALADEGRAWLAAQGHDGAIELRLSGDMRYAGQSYEIEVALEPDWLSDLDRLTDAFHETHRRIYDFHDAEGRIEMVNLRLSAVGAGPKPDLAELARVEAGDSRDVQVHIGGWRPVPLYPRAALAAWTVFDGPAIVAQEDTTFAIPAGASARVDGNLNIHLQFED
;
A
#
# COMPACT_ATOMS: atom_id res chain seq x y z
N LEU A 1 -22.93 -7.36 23.30
CA LEU A 1 -22.89 -7.54 21.83
C LEU A 1 -24.01 -6.76 21.10
N PRO A 2 -25.30 -6.71 21.54
CA PRO A 2 -26.33 -5.94 20.83
C PRO A 2 -25.99 -4.45 20.64
N GLN A 3 -25.34 -3.83 21.63
CA GLN A 3 -24.88 -2.43 21.52
C GLN A 3 -23.81 -2.26 20.44
N LEU A 4 -22.89 -3.23 20.31
CA LEU A 4 -21.84 -3.20 19.30
C LEU A 4 -22.42 -3.25 17.88
N GLN A 5 -23.41 -4.13 17.67
CA GLN A 5 -24.15 -4.19 16.40
C GLN A 5 -24.91 -2.90 16.09
N ALA A 6 -25.53 -2.29 17.11
CA ALA A 6 -26.24 -1.02 16.95
C ALA A 6 -25.28 0.13 16.57
N HIS A 7 -24.09 0.20 17.20
CA HIS A 7 -23.07 1.18 16.85
C HIS A 7 -22.54 0.96 15.45
N PHE A 8 -22.24 -0.29 15.06
CA PHE A 8 -21.83 -0.60 13.69
C PHE A 8 -22.89 -0.14 12.67
N LYS A 9 -24.15 -0.48 12.91
CA LYS A 9 -25.24 -0.06 12.01
C LYS A 9 -25.29 1.47 11.87
N ALA A 10 -25.20 2.20 12.97
CA ALA A 10 -25.20 3.67 12.95
C ALA A 10 -24.05 4.24 12.15
N LEU A 11 -22.82 3.75 12.36
CA LEU A 11 -21.64 4.15 11.60
C LEU A 11 -21.76 3.82 10.10
N ALA A 12 -22.29 2.63 9.78
CA ALA A 12 -22.49 2.21 8.40
C ALA A 12 -23.52 3.08 7.67
N ASP A 13 -24.63 3.42 8.34
CA ASP A 13 -25.66 4.30 7.77
C ASP A 13 -25.12 5.72 7.56
N GLU A 14 -24.34 6.25 8.52
CA GLU A 14 -23.68 7.56 8.41
C GLU A 14 -22.66 7.58 7.26
N GLY A 15 -21.79 6.57 7.16
CA GLY A 15 -20.80 6.46 6.09
C GLY A 15 -21.43 6.39 4.70
N ARG A 16 -22.49 5.61 4.53
CA ARG A 16 -23.25 5.55 3.27
C ARG A 16 -23.92 6.88 2.93
N ALA A 17 -24.54 7.53 3.91
CA ALA A 17 -25.18 8.81 3.72
C ALA A 17 -24.18 9.90 3.32
N TRP A 18 -23.01 9.88 3.94
CA TRP A 18 -21.93 10.82 3.60
C TRP A 18 -21.44 10.64 2.17
N LEU A 19 -21.16 9.40 1.74
CA LEU A 19 -20.74 9.11 0.36
C LEU A 19 -21.81 9.49 -0.66
N ALA A 20 -23.08 9.21 -0.37
CA ALA A 20 -24.20 9.63 -1.24
C ALA A 20 -24.29 11.16 -1.35
N ALA A 21 -24.07 11.90 -0.26
CA ALA A 21 -24.02 13.36 -0.28
C ALA A 21 -22.84 13.93 -1.11
N GLN A 22 -21.75 13.14 -1.29
CA GLN A 22 -20.64 13.48 -2.19
C GLN A 22 -20.89 13.07 -3.64
N GLY A 23 -22.09 12.57 -3.96
CA GLY A 23 -22.46 12.14 -5.31
C GLY A 23 -22.00 10.74 -5.68
N HIS A 24 -21.57 9.92 -4.71
CA HIS A 24 -21.20 8.53 -4.98
C HIS A 24 -22.48 7.68 -5.08
N ASP A 25 -22.66 7.03 -6.22
CA ASP A 25 -23.81 6.14 -6.54
C ASP A 25 -23.37 4.68 -6.79
N GLY A 26 -22.08 4.38 -6.65
CA GLY A 26 -21.51 3.06 -6.86
C GLY A 26 -21.55 2.16 -5.64
N ALA A 27 -20.89 1.00 -5.75
CA ALA A 27 -20.74 0.07 -4.63
C ALA A 27 -19.89 0.70 -3.51
N ILE A 28 -20.31 0.45 -2.27
CA ILE A 28 -19.62 0.91 -1.06
C ILE A 28 -19.07 -0.31 -0.32
N GLU A 29 -17.78 -0.34 -0.13
CA GLU A 29 -17.11 -1.30 0.75
C GLU A 29 -17.05 -0.72 2.17
N LEU A 30 -17.51 -1.50 3.15
CA LEU A 30 -17.40 -1.15 4.56
C LEU A 30 -16.28 -1.96 5.19
N ARG A 31 -15.26 -1.28 5.71
CA ARG A 31 -14.15 -1.89 6.43
C ARG A 31 -14.30 -1.57 7.91
N LEU A 32 -14.43 -2.60 8.71
CA LEU A 32 -14.62 -2.52 10.14
C LEU A 32 -13.35 -2.85 10.89
N SER A 33 -13.01 -2.08 11.91
CA SER A 33 -11.96 -2.42 12.86
C SER A 33 -12.31 -1.99 14.28
N GLY A 34 -11.63 -2.58 15.26
CA GLY A 34 -11.72 -2.20 16.66
C GLY A 34 -10.34 -1.91 17.25
N ASP A 35 -10.23 -0.82 18.02
CA ASP A 35 -9.07 -0.61 18.87
C ASP A 35 -9.28 -1.45 20.14
N MET A 36 -8.46 -2.47 20.34
CA MET A 36 -8.62 -3.45 21.41
C MET A 36 -7.33 -3.58 22.22
N ARG A 37 -7.47 -3.95 23.50
CA ARG A 37 -6.35 -4.15 24.41
C ARG A 37 -6.67 -5.18 25.50
N TYR A 38 -5.67 -5.70 26.17
CA TYR A 38 -5.91 -6.33 27.46
C TYR A 38 -6.23 -5.29 28.54
N ALA A 39 -7.14 -5.65 29.45
CA ALA A 39 -7.52 -4.78 30.56
C ALA A 39 -6.30 -4.35 31.37
N GLY A 40 -6.15 -3.05 31.60
CA GLY A 40 -5.03 -2.46 32.32
C GLY A 40 -3.82 -2.09 31.44
N GLN A 41 -3.80 -2.41 30.16
CA GLN A 41 -2.79 -1.91 29.23
C GLN A 41 -3.12 -0.47 28.80
N SER A 42 -2.07 0.30 28.51
CA SER A 42 -2.20 1.71 28.09
C SER A 42 -2.33 1.88 26.58
N TYR A 43 -1.97 0.87 25.80
CA TYR A 43 -1.95 0.93 24.34
C TYR A 43 -2.94 -0.07 23.76
N GLU A 44 -3.66 0.36 22.75
CA GLU A 44 -4.55 -0.44 21.94
C GLU A 44 -3.85 -0.91 20.67
N ILE A 45 -4.28 -2.04 20.12
CA ILE A 45 -3.96 -2.48 18.78
C ILE A 45 -5.23 -2.45 17.92
N GLU A 46 -5.08 -2.06 16.66
CA GLU A 46 -6.16 -2.11 15.70
C GLU A 46 -6.35 -3.55 15.20
N VAL A 47 -7.56 -4.06 15.35
CA VAL A 47 -7.96 -5.40 14.92
C VAL A 47 -9.00 -5.27 13.82
N ALA A 48 -8.72 -5.81 12.63
CA ALA A 48 -9.71 -5.90 11.57
C ALA A 48 -10.83 -6.85 11.98
N LEU A 49 -12.07 -6.45 11.75
CA LEU A 49 -13.26 -7.17 12.16
C LEU A 49 -14.20 -7.39 10.99
N GLU A 50 -14.97 -8.48 11.06
CA GLU A 50 -16.06 -8.71 10.13
C GLU A 50 -17.41 -8.38 10.81
N PRO A 51 -18.40 -7.84 10.09
CA PRO A 51 -19.67 -7.44 10.68
C PRO A 51 -20.45 -8.57 11.38
N ASP A 52 -20.34 -9.80 10.91
CA ASP A 52 -20.97 -10.99 11.47
C ASP A 52 -20.33 -11.41 12.81
N TRP A 53 -19.05 -11.07 13.05
CA TRP A 53 -18.37 -11.33 14.32
C TRP A 53 -18.90 -10.48 15.48
N LEU A 54 -19.59 -9.37 15.19
CA LEU A 54 -20.14 -8.48 16.23
C LEU A 54 -21.24 -9.13 17.10
N SER A 55 -21.68 -10.33 16.75
CA SER A 55 -22.58 -11.17 17.55
C SER A 55 -21.90 -12.37 18.22
N ASP A 56 -20.61 -12.58 17.93
CA ASP A 56 -19.82 -13.73 18.34
C ASP A 56 -18.60 -13.28 19.15
N LEU A 57 -18.65 -13.46 20.47
CA LEU A 57 -17.58 -13.02 21.36
C LEU A 57 -16.29 -13.82 21.13
N ASP A 58 -16.41 -15.11 20.82
CA ASP A 58 -15.26 -15.99 20.61
C ASP A 58 -14.48 -15.54 19.35
N ARG A 59 -15.19 -15.21 18.28
CA ARG A 59 -14.60 -14.65 17.05
C ARG A 59 -13.86 -13.35 17.30
N LEU A 60 -14.43 -12.43 18.07
CA LEU A 60 -13.78 -11.16 18.44
C LEU A 60 -12.53 -11.39 19.29
N THR A 61 -12.61 -12.32 20.23
CA THR A 61 -11.48 -12.73 21.09
C THR A 61 -10.35 -13.33 20.26
N ASP A 62 -10.66 -14.29 19.39
CA ASP A 62 -9.69 -14.95 18.52
C ASP A 62 -8.99 -13.96 17.58
N ALA A 63 -9.74 -13.05 16.97
CA ALA A 63 -9.19 -12.01 16.09
C ALA A 63 -8.20 -11.10 16.82
N PHE A 64 -8.51 -10.72 18.06
CA PHE A 64 -7.59 -9.95 18.90
C PHE A 64 -6.34 -10.76 19.26
N HIS A 65 -6.49 -11.99 19.73
CA HIS A 65 -5.35 -12.86 20.11
C HIS A 65 -4.43 -13.12 18.91
N GLU A 66 -4.98 -13.39 17.74
CA GLU A 66 -4.20 -13.59 16.51
C GLU A 66 -3.43 -12.32 16.11
N THR A 67 -4.09 -11.16 16.15
CA THR A 67 -3.46 -9.88 15.84
C THR A 67 -2.36 -9.55 16.86
N HIS A 68 -2.62 -9.75 18.15
CA HIS A 68 -1.64 -9.52 19.23
C HIS A 68 -0.43 -10.42 19.08
N ARG A 69 -0.64 -11.71 18.78
CA ARG A 69 0.46 -12.67 18.53
C ARG A 69 1.29 -12.27 17.31
N ARG A 70 0.65 -11.80 16.24
CA ARG A 70 1.37 -11.35 15.03
C ARG A 70 2.26 -10.13 15.29
N ILE A 71 1.85 -9.24 16.21
CA ILE A 71 2.60 -8.00 16.51
C ILE A 71 3.68 -8.23 17.55
N TYR A 72 3.39 -9.06 18.59
CA TYR A 72 4.22 -9.20 19.79
C TYR A 72 4.76 -10.60 20.02
N ASP A 73 4.50 -11.58 19.13
CA ASP A 73 4.87 -13.00 19.23
C ASP A 73 4.24 -13.77 20.40
N PHE A 74 3.32 -13.16 21.16
CA PHE A 74 2.58 -13.80 22.23
C PHE A 74 1.15 -13.28 22.36
N HIS A 75 0.32 -13.99 23.13
CA HIS A 75 -0.99 -13.53 23.60
C HIS A 75 -1.27 -14.14 24.97
N ASP A 76 -2.16 -13.54 25.75
CA ASP A 76 -2.64 -14.04 27.04
C ASP A 76 -4.05 -14.60 26.86
N ALA A 77 -4.18 -15.95 26.83
CA ALA A 77 -5.46 -16.63 26.59
C ALA A 77 -6.49 -16.38 27.69
N GLU A 78 -6.04 -16.06 28.92
CA GLU A 78 -6.92 -15.77 30.07
C GLU A 78 -7.12 -14.26 30.29
N GLY A 79 -6.42 -13.45 29.52
CA GLY A 79 -6.45 -11.99 29.67
C GLY A 79 -7.81 -11.41 29.27
N ARG A 80 -8.38 -10.57 30.15
CA ARG A 80 -9.63 -9.84 29.87
C ARG A 80 -9.37 -8.81 28.76
N ILE A 81 -10.14 -8.86 27.69
CA ILE A 81 -10.04 -7.95 26.54
C ILE A 81 -11.04 -6.81 26.67
N GLU A 82 -10.61 -5.61 26.31
CA GLU A 82 -11.44 -4.40 26.22
C GLU A 82 -11.42 -3.89 24.78
N MET A 83 -12.59 -3.63 24.20
CA MET A 83 -12.73 -2.85 22.98
C MET A 83 -12.90 -1.39 23.38
N VAL A 84 -11.95 -0.55 22.98
CA VAL A 84 -11.91 0.88 23.34
C VAL A 84 -12.67 1.71 22.30
N ASN A 85 -12.43 1.43 21.02
CA ASN A 85 -13.13 2.10 19.92
C ASN A 85 -13.61 1.08 18.90
N LEU A 86 -14.71 1.41 18.24
CA LEU A 86 -15.17 0.77 17.01
C LEU A 86 -14.99 1.77 15.87
N ARG A 87 -14.32 1.34 14.80
CA ARG A 87 -14.06 2.16 13.62
C ARG A 87 -14.71 1.57 12.39
N LEU A 88 -15.18 2.44 11.51
CA LEU A 88 -15.68 2.04 10.21
C LEU A 88 -15.16 2.99 9.14
N SER A 89 -14.58 2.40 8.08
CA SER A 89 -14.25 3.12 6.87
C SER A 89 -15.23 2.74 5.77
N ALA A 90 -15.99 3.72 5.27
CA ALA A 90 -16.84 3.54 4.10
C ALA A 90 -16.05 3.97 2.85
N VAL A 91 -15.77 3.04 1.96
CA VAL A 91 -14.95 3.24 0.77
C VAL A 91 -15.82 3.16 -0.47
N GLY A 92 -16.01 4.28 -1.15
CA GLY A 92 -16.61 4.36 -2.48
C GLY A 92 -15.53 4.24 -3.55
N ALA A 93 -15.60 3.22 -4.40
CA ALA A 93 -14.65 3.08 -5.49
C ALA A 93 -14.89 4.17 -6.54
N GLY A 94 -13.88 5.02 -6.80
CA GLY A 94 -13.89 5.93 -7.93
C GLY A 94 -13.58 5.22 -9.26
N PRO A 95 -13.83 5.87 -10.40
CA PRO A 95 -13.42 5.34 -11.68
C PRO A 95 -11.89 5.23 -11.71
N LYS A 96 -11.39 4.05 -12.08
CA LYS A 96 -9.96 3.87 -12.31
C LYS A 96 -9.60 4.54 -13.63
N PRO A 97 -8.51 5.35 -13.69
CA PRO A 97 -8.04 5.88 -14.95
C PRO A 97 -7.64 4.72 -15.87
N ASP A 98 -8.08 4.78 -17.12
CA ASP A 98 -7.59 3.89 -18.17
C ASP A 98 -6.25 4.44 -18.66
N LEU A 99 -5.17 3.83 -18.18
CA LEU A 99 -3.81 4.17 -18.60
C LEU A 99 -3.47 3.29 -19.80
N ALA A 100 -3.68 3.84 -21.00
CA ALA A 100 -3.28 3.17 -22.23
C ALA A 100 -1.74 3.01 -22.24
N GLU A 101 -1.28 1.79 -22.51
CA GLU A 101 0.15 1.52 -22.67
C GLU A 101 0.67 2.23 -23.93
N LEU A 102 1.84 2.84 -23.80
CA LEU A 102 2.52 3.49 -24.91
C LEU A 102 3.11 2.47 -25.87
N ALA A 103 3.00 2.75 -27.16
CA ALA A 103 3.61 1.94 -28.19
C ALA A 103 5.15 1.97 -28.06
N ARG A 104 5.80 0.87 -28.49
CA ARG A 104 7.25 0.82 -28.57
C ARG A 104 7.73 1.79 -29.64
N VAL A 105 8.58 2.73 -29.22
CA VAL A 105 9.28 3.66 -30.09
C VAL A 105 10.79 3.56 -29.81
N GLU A 106 11.60 4.13 -30.68
CA GLU A 106 13.04 4.18 -30.47
C GLU A 106 13.40 5.08 -29.30
N ALA A 107 14.27 4.59 -28.41
CA ALA A 107 14.75 5.39 -27.27
C ALA A 107 15.71 6.47 -27.78
N GLY A 108 15.70 7.61 -27.10
CA GLY A 108 16.68 8.67 -27.36
C GLY A 108 18.08 8.33 -26.85
N ASP A 109 19.06 9.12 -27.23
CA ASP A 109 20.46 8.90 -26.93
C ASP A 109 20.79 9.09 -25.44
N SER A 110 21.75 8.29 -24.97
CA SER A 110 22.46 8.49 -23.71
C SER A 110 23.80 9.23 -23.96
N ARG A 111 24.38 9.78 -22.89
CA ARG A 111 25.72 10.33 -22.89
C ARG A 111 26.51 9.81 -21.70
N ASP A 112 27.83 9.64 -21.87
CA ASP A 112 28.67 9.24 -20.76
C ASP A 112 28.94 10.41 -19.80
N VAL A 113 28.86 10.12 -18.51
CA VAL A 113 29.21 11.02 -17.41
C VAL A 113 30.19 10.34 -16.48
N GLN A 114 31.09 11.10 -15.87
CA GLN A 114 32.02 10.56 -14.89
C GLN A 114 31.33 10.41 -13.55
N VAL A 115 31.30 9.18 -13.02
CA VAL A 115 30.68 8.86 -11.72
C VAL A 115 31.67 8.17 -10.81
N HIS A 116 31.70 8.53 -9.53
CA HIS A 116 32.58 7.90 -8.55
C HIS A 116 31.90 6.70 -7.90
N ILE A 117 32.19 5.49 -8.40
CA ILE A 117 31.70 4.20 -7.86
C ILE A 117 32.95 3.33 -7.59
N GLY A 118 33.52 3.44 -6.39
CA GLY A 118 34.77 2.79 -6.06
C GLY A 118 35.98 3.29 -6.89
N GLY A 119 35.85 4.45 -7.54
CA GLY A 119 36.74 5.10 -8.47
C GLY A 119 35.96 5.85 -9.55
N TRP A 120 36.59 6.83 -10.20
CA TRP A 120 35.98 7.55 -11.31
C TRP A 120 35.91 6.66 -12.56
N ARG A 121 34.69 6.54 -13.12
CA ARG A 121 34.45 5.78 -14.35
C ARG A 121 33.37 6.42 -15.21
N PRO A 122 33.42 6.27 -16.54
CA PRO A 122 32.33 6.69 -17.41
C PRO A 122 31.14 5.77 -17.18
N VAL A 123 29.92 6.36 -17.08
CA VAL A 123 28.66 5.67 -16.91
C VAL A 123 27.62 6.33 -17.81
N PRO A 124 26.82 5.58 -18.59
CA PRO A 124 25.79 6.17 -19.42
C PRO A 124 24.74 6.89 -18.58
N LEU A 125 24.43 8.11 -18.97
CA LEU A 125 23.34 8.90 -18.41
C LEU A 125 22.24 9.02 -19.45
N TYR A 126 21.06 8.55 -19.08
CA TYR A 126 19.83 8.66 -19.86
C TYR A 126 19.00 9.81 -19.32
N PRO A 127 18.67 10.84 -20.11
CA PRO A 127 17.60 11.76 -19.73
C PRO A 127 16.28 10.98 -19.59
N ARG A 128 15.55 11.15 -18.49
CA ARG A 128 14.29 10.43 -18.27
C ARG A 128 13.31 10.59 -19.44
N ALA A 129 13.26 11.79 -20.02
CA ALA A 129 12.39 12.11 -21.16
C ALA A 129 12.80 11.41 -22.47
N ALA A 130 14.05 10.91 -22.57
CA ALA A 130 14.55 10.17 -23.73
C ALA A 130 14.29 8.65 -23.63
N LEU A 131 13.86 8.15 -22.45
CA LEU A 131 13.54 6.74 -22.28
C LEU A 131 12.14 6.46 -22.81
N ALA A 132 12.08 5.66 -23.86
CA ALA A 132 10.84 5.17 -24.43
C ALA A 132 10.31 3.94 -23.68
N ALA A 133 9.00 3.66 -23.84
CA ALA A 133 8.42 2.41 -23.39
C ALA A 133 9.14 1.21 -24.01
N TRP A 134 9.32 0.16 -23.23
CA TRP A 134 9.95 -1.12 -23.61
C TRP A 134 11.46 -1.03 -23.85
N THR A 135 12.09 0.07 -23.48
CA THR A 135 13.56 0.18 -23.46
C THR A 135 14.13 -0.72 -22.37
N VAL A 136 15.24 -1.42 -22.69
CA VAL A 136 16.00 -2.25 -21.75
C VAL A 136 17.45 -1.80 -21.80
N PHE A 137 18.10 -1.66 -20.65
CA PHE A 137 19.51 -1.32 -20.52
C PHE A 137 20.09 -1.84 -19.21
N ASP A 138 21.38 -2.09 -19.19
CA ASP A 138 22.07 -2.66 -18.04
C ASP A 138 22.79 -1.58 -17.22
N GLY A 139 23.00 -1.86 -15.93
CA GLY A 139 23.85 -1.08 -15.05
C GLY A 139 25.35 -1.43 -15.23
N PRO A 140 26.25 -0.53 -14.82
CA PRO A 140 25.94 0.72 -14.15
C PRO A 140 25.42 1.79 -15.10
N ALA A 141 24.33 2.47 -14.75
CA ALA A 141 23.72 3.54 -15.53
C ALA A 141 23.06 4.59 -14.62
N ILE A 142 22.88 5.79 -15.14
CA ILE A 142 22.14 6.86 -14.47
C ILE A 142 20.94 7.26 -15.33
N VAL A 143 19.77 7.40 -14.70
CA VAL A 143 18.63 8.09 -15.30
C VAL A 143 18.44 9.42 -14.58
N ALA A 144 18.47 10.52 -15.30
CA ALA A 144 18.33 11.85 -14.74
C ALA A 144 17.01 12.50 -15.18
N GLN A 145 16.33 13.12 -14.24
CA GLN A 145 15.16 13.95 -14.41
C GLN A 145 15.43 15.30 -13.75
N GLU A 146 14.60 16.30 -13.98
CA GLU A 146 14.82 17.66 -13.47
C GLU A 146 14.95 17.71 -11.94
N ASP A 147 14.15 16.90 -11.23
CA ASP A 147 14.03 16.89 -9.77
C ASP A 147 14.61 15.63 -9.10
N THR A 148 15.06 14.64 -9.88
CA THR A 148 15.54 13.37 -9.33
C THR A 148 16.60 12.68 -10.21
N THR A 149 17.35 11.80 -9.58
CA THR A 149 18.33 10.94 -10.24
C THR A 149 18.14 9.51 -9.76
N PHE A 150 18.11 8.58 -10.70
CA PHE A 150 17.96 7.16 -10.43
C PHE A 150 19.21 6.42 -10.89
N ALA A 151 19.91 5.78 -9.96
CA ALA A 151 21.11 5.01 -10.24
C ALA A 151 20.77 3.52 -10.37
N ILE A 152 21.17 2.94 -11.49
CA ILE A 152 21.10 1.50 -11.74
C ILE A 152 22.49 0.94 -11.42
N PRO A 153 22.64 0.04 -10.42
CA PRO A 153 23.93 -0.53 -10.06
C PRO A 153 24.43 -1.54 -11.11
N ALA A 154 25.71 -1.85 -11.08
CA ALA A 154 26.26 -2.99 -11.82
C ALA A 154 25.62 -4.30 -11.34
N GLY A 155 25.33 -5.23 -12.24
CA GLY A 155 24.62 -6.48 -11.95
C GLY A 155 23.11 -6.32 -11.82
N ALA A 156 22.57 -5.17 -12.24
CA ALA A 156 21.16 -4.99 -12.41
C ALA A 156 20.83 -4.58 -13.84
N SER A 157 19.67 -5.02 -14.33
CA SER A 157 19.07 -4.54 -15.58
C SER A 157 17.86 -3.67 -15.29
N ALA A 158 17.59 -2.71 -16.14
CA ALA A 158 16.44 -1.82 -16.07
C ALA A 158 15.57 -2.02 -17.30
N ARG A 159 14.23 -2.13 -17.08
CA ARG A 159 13.25 -2.22 -18.14
C ARG A 159 12.17 -1.15 -17.94
N VAL A 160 11.89 -0.39 -18.96
CA VAL A 160 10.79 0.58 -19.00
C VAL A 160 9.53 -0.13 -19.48
N ASP A 161 8.43 -0.07 -18.75
CA ASP A 161 7.16 -0.65 -19.16
C ASP A 161 6.33 0.28 -20.06
N GLY A 162 5.16 -0.16 -20.49
CA GLY A 162 4.24 0.61 -21.33
C GLY A 162 3.69 1.87 -20.68
N ASN A 163 3.77 1.99 -19.37
CA ASN A 163 3.36 3.16 -18.60
C ASN A 163 4.55 4.03 -18.17
N LEU A 164 5.72 3.74 -18.75
CA LEU A 164 7.00 4.41 -18.45
C LEU A 164 7.53 4.16 -17.04
N ASN A 165 7.08 3.17 -16.28
CA ASN A 165 7.73 2.78 -15.04
C ASN A 165 9.06 2.09 -15.34
N ILE A 166 10.07 2.33 -14.50
CA ILE A 166 11.37 1.66 -14.60
C ILE A 166 11.39 0.53 -13.57
N HIS A 167 11.48 -0.69 -14.06
CA HIS A 167 11.63 -1.90 -13.26
C HIS A 167 13.09 -2.29 -13.19
N LEU A 168 13.62 -2.50 -11.99
CA LEU A 168 14.95 -3.07 -11.79
C LEU A 168 14.85 -4.56 -11.52
N GLN A 169 15.72 -5.31 -12.17
CA GLN A 169 15.93 -6.72 -11.91
C GLN A 169 17.40 -6.91 -11.55
N PHE A 170 17.65 -7.52 -10.41
CA PHE A 170 19.00 -7.88 -9.96
C PHE A 170 19.31 -9.31 -10.39
N GLU A 171 20.55 -9.55 -10.81
CA GLU A 171 21.04 -10.90 -11.02
C GLU A 171 21.34 -11.52 -9.64
N ASP A 172 20.85 -12.75 -9.40
CA ASP A 172 21.09 -13.54 -8.19
C ASP A 172 22.56 -14.03 -8.11
#